data_fbee35cd1395899066288d232a3c0404
#
_entry.id   fbee35cd1395899066288d232a3c0404
#
_cell.length_a   1.000
_cell.length_b   1.000
_cell.length_c   1.000
_cell.angle_alpha   90.00
_cell.angle_beta   90.00
_cell.angle_gamma   90.00
#
_symmetry.space_group_name_H-M   'P 1'
#
loop_
_entity.id
_entity.type
_entity.pdbx_description
1 polymer ?
#
loop_
_entity_poly.entity_id
_entity_poly.type
_entity_poly.pdbx_seq_one_letter_code
_entity_poly.pdbx_strand_id
1 'polypeptide(L)'
;FQVSNAYLRTRQAVIEKLEEAINFHDFKTRASLGDVYEQLLNDLRGAGNAGEFYTPRAITQFMADRVNPSLARRETVMDPACGTGGFLTAAVDHFRNQLSTKSSAADKAAIETLLRGIEKKPLPHLLCTTNMLLHGIDVPSQIEHKNTLNIGWNDWSANDKVDCVITNPPFGGYEDDGVGSDYPADLRTRETADMFMALIVKKLLKENGRAAVVLPDGFLFGDGIKATLKKLLLRDCKLHTIVRLPKGVFAPYTTIKTNLLFFTKGATVDDGSEHFHTDTIWYYEHPYPPGYKSYSKTKPIRFEEFKPEQDWWGSEANDFADRVESEFAWKVDFKTRREQAEAAAQPHWDRAEQLGNQASTLENRVRDLRDSIKGVSNAQQRRPLEDEIDTLRTQAEGLRLQARDAQAAGDRLYWPIYNLDLKNPNAPEEETHDPDVLLDKYKTLLDQIDETENRLKSELAAALAHHFTTEEADQ
;
A
#
# COMPACT_ATOMS: atom_id res chain seq x y z
N PHE A 1 -31.42 -25.17 12.90
CA PHE A 1 -30.84 -26.36 12.24
C PHE A 1 -30.52 -27.38 13.32
N GLN A 2 -31.38 -28.40 13.49
CA GLN A 2 -31.04 -29.57 14.31
C GLN A 2 -30.10 -30.46 13.48
N VAL A 3 -28.81 -30.40 13.80
CA VAL A 3 -27.82 -31.35 13.25
C VAL A 3 -28.12 -32.71 13.90
N SER A 4 -28.39 -33.74 13.11
CA SER A 4 -28.72 -35.06 13.63
C SER A 4 -27.50 -35.63 14.39
N ASN A 5 -27.76 -36.30 15.51
CA ASN A 5 -26.72 -36.99 16.31
C ASN A 5 -25.92 -38.01 15.49
N ALA A 6 -26.51 -38.57 14.43
CA ALA A 6 -25.81 -39.47 13.50
C ALA A 6 -24.73 -38.72 12.70
N TYR A 7 -25.01 -37.49 12.24
CA TYR A 7 -24.02 -36.68 11.51
C TYR A 7 -22.83 -36.29 12.41
N LEU A 8 -23.12 -35.92 13.67
CA LEU A 8 -22.07 -35.61 14.66
C LEU A 8 -21.16 -36.80 14.94
N ARG A 9 -21.74 -38.01 15.12
CA ARG A 9 -21.00 -39.23 15.32
C ARG A 9 -20.15 -39.64 14.13
N THR A 10 -20.67 -39.52 12.92
CA THR A 10 -19.92 -39.78 11.66
C THR A 10 -18.77 -38.78 11.52
N ARG A 11 -18.99 -37.51 11.83
CA ARG A 11 -17.94 -36.49 11.80
C ARG A 11 -16.84 -36.78 12.81
N GLN A 12 -17.20 -37.18 14.02
CA GLN A 12 -16.24 -37.51 15.07
C GLN A 12 -15.42 -38.77 14.71
N ALA A 13 -16.04 -39.82 14.18
CA ALA A 13 -15.35 -41.02 13.71
C ALA A 13 -14.40 -40.74 12.53
N VAL A 14 -14.72 -39.77 11.65
CA VAL A 14 -13.81 -39.33 10.58
C VAL A 14 -12.63 -38.57 11.17
N ILE A 15 -12.87 -37.68 12.15
CA ILE A 15 -11.79 -36.94 12.84
C ILE A 15 -10.85 -37.91 13.55
N GLU A 16 -11.38 -38.85 14.34
CA GLU A 16 -10.59 -39.87 15.05
C GLU A 16 -9.73 -40.69 14.07
N LYS A 17 -10.29 -41.13 12.92
CA LYS A 17 -9.53 -41.84 11.91
C LYS A 17 -8.46 -40.98 11.24
N LEU A 18 -8.72 -39.68 11.07
CA LEU A 18 -7.72 -38.74 10.55
C LEU A 18 -6.60 -38.51 11.57
N GLU A 19 -6.93 -38.37 12.83
CA GLU A 19 -5.95 -38.25 13.93
C GLU A 19 -5.08 -39.49 14.07
N GLU A 20 -5.66 -40.70 13.89
CA GLU A 20 -4.90 -41.98 13.88
C GLU A 20 -3.99 -42.11 12.64
N ALA A 21 -4.43 -41.61 11.49
CA ALA A 21 -3.72 -41.74 10.21
C ALA A 21 -2.67 -40.65 9.96
N ILE A 22 -2.85 -39.48 10.58
CA ILE A 22 -2.03 -38.28 10.33
C ILE A 22 -1.23 -37.97 11.60
N ASN A 23 0.08 -38.20 11.54
CA ASN A 23 0.97 -37.74 12.58
C ASN A 23 1.27 -36.25 12.45
N PHE A 24 0.46 -35.41 13.08
CA PHE A 24 0.65 -33.94 13.09
C PHE A 24 1.97 -33.52 13.79
N HIS A 25 2.67 -34.39 14.46
CA HIS A 25 3.99 -34.11 15.03
C HIS A 25 5.14 -34.39 14.05
N ASP A 26 4.86 -35.10 12.94
CA ASP A 26 5.85 -35.32 11.90
C ASP A 26 5.96 -34.09 10.95
N PHE A 27 7.18 -33.56 10.84
CA PHE A 27 7.47 -32.37 10.03
C PHE A 27 7.10 -32.54 8.55
N LYS A 28 7.33 -33.75 7.97
CA LYS A 28 7.00 -34.00 6.55
C LYS A 28 5.49 -34.04 6.33
N THR A 29 4.76 -34.62 7.25
CA THR A 29 3.29 -34.68 7.21
C THR A 29 2.70 -33.27 7.33
N ARG A 30 3.22 -32.44 8.25
CA ARG A 30 2.81 -31.02 8.39
C ARG A 30 3.09 -30.21 7.13
N ALA A 31 4.26 -30.34 6.52
CA ALA A 31 4.60 -29.62 5.29
C ALA A 31 3.68 -29.98 4.13
N SER A 32 3.42 -31.29 3.93
CA SER A 32 2.49 -31.75 2.86
C SER A 32 1.05 -31.26 3.10
N LEU A 33 0.60 -31.23 4.36
CA LEU A 33 -0.72 -30.69 4.70
C LEU A 33 -0.76 -29.16 4.54
N GLY A 34 0.33 -28.47 4.82
CA GLY A 34 0.48 -27.03 4.58
C GLY A 34 0.26 -26.67 3.12
N ASP A 35 0.88 -27.40 2.19
CA ASP A 35 0.71 -27.21 0.75
C ASP A 35 -0.73 -27.46 0.30
N VAL A 36 -1.36 -28.55 0.77
CA VAL A 36 -2.78 -28.84 0.50
C VAL A 36 -3.70 -27.76 1.07
N TYR A 37 -3.39 -27.28 2.27
CA TYR A 37 -4.16 -26.25 2.93
C TYR A 37 -4.07 -24.90 2.20
N GLU A 38 -2.87 -24.53 1.75
CA GLU A 38 -2.71 -23.34 0.90
C GLU A 38 -3.47 -23.46 -0.43
N GLN A 39 -3.50 -24.66 -1.01
CA GLN A 39 -4.29 -24.92 -2.21
C GLN A 39 -5.79 -24.77 -1.94
N LEU A 40 -6.25 -25.26 -0.79
CA LEU A 40 -7.62 -25.04 -0.32
C LEU A 40 -7.94 -23.55 -0.10
N LEU A 41 -7.03 -22.80 0.53
CA LEU A 41 -7.18 -21.35 0.69
C LEU A 41 -7.25 -20.63 -0.67
N ASN A 42 -6.45 -21.10 -1.64
CA ASN A 42 -6.50 -20.61 -3.01
C ASN A 42 -7.86 -20.90 -3.69
N ASP A 43 -8.44 -22.05 -3.44
CA ASP A 43 -9.75 -22.44 -4.01
C ASP A 43 -10.92 -21.70 -3.35
N LEU A 44 -10.84 -21.48 -2.05
CA LEU A 44 -11.79 -20.65 -1.29
C LEU A 44 -11.81 -19.18 -1.74
N ARG A 45 -10.74 -18.71 -2.41
CA ARG A 45 -10.69 -17.37 -3.04
C ARG A 45 -11.86 -17.09 -3.98
N GLY A 46 -12.45 -18.10 -4.60
CA GLY A 46 -13.58 -17.92 -5.53
C GLY A 46 -14.95 -17.79 -4.87
N ALA A 47 -15.07 -18.06 -3.56
CA ALA A 47 -16.33 -18.13 -2.82
C ALA A 47 -16.49 -17.00 -1.77
N GLY A 48 -15.52 -16.11 -1.62
CA GLY A 48 -15.49 -15.11 -0.56
C GLY A 48 -16.43 -13.92 -0.77
N ASN A 49 -17.08 -13.50 0.30
CA ASN A 49 -17.81 -12.22 0.38
C ASN A 49 -16.82 -11.05 0.28
N ALA A 50 -17.29 -9.96 -0.33
CA ALA A 50 -16.53 -8.72 -0.57
C ALA A 50 -15.68 -8.31 0.65
N GLY A 51 -14.34 -8.18 0.45
CA GLY A 51 -13.42 -7.58 1.43
C GLY A 51 -12.36 -8.52 2.03
N GLU A 52 -12.37 -9.80 1.73
CA GLU A 52 -11.34 -10.74 2.22
C GLU A 52 -10.26 -10.92 1.15
N PHE A 53 -9.30 -9.99 1.10
CA PHE A 53 -8.20 -10.05 0.14
C PHE A 53 -7.13 -11.03 0.61
N TYR A 54 -7.03 -12.15 -0.08
CA TYR A 54 -5.87 -13.02 0.05
C TYR A 54 -4.71 -12.43 -0.76
N THR A 55 -3.57 -12.25 -0.11
CA THR A 55 -2.35 -11.79 -0.78
C THR A 55 -1.65 -12.97 -1.44
N PRO A 56 -1.31 -12.91 -2.74
CA PRO A 56 -0.56 -13.97 -3.41
C PRO A 56 0.74 -14.31 -2.69
N ARG A 57 1.07 -15.61 -2.60
CA ARG A 57 2.29 -16.08 -1.89
C ARG A 57 3.57 -15.45 -2.44
N ALA A 58 3.65 -15.24 -3.75
CA ALA A 58 4.78 -14.55 -4.36
C ALA A 58 5.02 -13.15 -3.77
N ILE A 59 3.94 -12.41 -3.48
CA ILE A 59 4.01 -11.08 -2.86
C ILE A 59 4.45 -11.21 -1.39
N THR A 60 3.85 -12.13 -0.62
CA THR A 60 4.18 -12.29 0.79
C THR A 60 5.64 -12.71 0.98
N GLN A 61 6.13 -13.62 0.14
CA GLN A 61 7.53 -14.06 0.14
C GLN A 61 8.47 -12.91 -0.25
N PHE A 62 8.16 -12.18 -1.34
CA PHE A 62 8.97 -11.06 -1.78
C PHE A 62 9.08 -9.97 -0.71
N MET A 63 7.96 -9.59 -0.09
CA MET A 63 7.96 -8.57 0.95
C MET A 63 8.71 -9.03 2.21
N ALA A 64 8.54 -10.28 2.65
CA ALA A 64 9.29 -10.84 3.78
C ALA A 64 10.80 -10.88 3.50
N ASP A 65 11.18 -11.28 2.29
CA ASP A 65 12.57 -11.34 1.86
C ASP A 65 13.21 -9.94 1.80
N ARG A 66 12.48 -8.93 1.32
CA ARG A 66 13.01 -7.56 1.21
C ARG A 66 13.04 -6.79 2.54
N VAL A 67 12.10 -7.02 3.45
CA VAL A 67 12.14 -6.51 4.83
C VAL A 67 13.27 -7.19 5.60
N ASN A 68 13.54 -8.47 5.31
CA ASN A 68 14.64 -9.27 5.83
C ASN A 68 14.75 -9.24 7.36
N PRO A 69 13.71 -9.72 8.07
CA PRO A 69 13.77 -9.81 9.53
C PRO A 69 14.86 -10.78 9.98
N SER A 70 15.66 -10.38 10.98
CA SER A 70 16.83 -11.13 11.43
C SER A 70 16.51 -12.02 12.64
N LEU A 71 16.67 -13.32 12.47
CA LEU A 71 16.56 -14.28 13.59
C LEU A 71 17.69 -14.07 14.62
N ALA A 72 18.90 -13.77 14.16
CA ALA A 72 20.05 -13.53 15.03
C ALA A 72 19.84 -12.33 15.97
N ARG A 73 19.16 -11.27 15.48
CA ARG A 73 18.81 -10.09 16.28
C ARG A 73 17.49 -10.25 17.05
N ARG A 74 16.81 -11.40 16.94
CA ARG A 74 15.49 -11.62 17.54
C ARG A 74 14.46 -10.55 17.14
N GLU A 75 14.47 -10.15 15.89
CA GLU A 75 13.56 -9.14 15.39
C GLU A 75 12.12 -9.65 15.34
N THR A 76 11.21 -8.88 15.89
CA THR A 76 9.79 -9.18 15.91
C THR A 76 9.13 -8.74 14.62
N VAL A 77 8.23 -9.58 14.09
CA VAL A 77 7.43 -9.30 12.88
C VAL A 77 5.96 -9.23 13.24
N MET A 78 5.27 -8.20 12.77
CA MET A 78 3.84 -8.03 12.96
C MET A 78 3.09 -7.86 11.65
N ASP A 79 1.95 -8.54 11.55
CA ASP A 79 0.90 -8.24 10.59
C ASP A 79 -0.37 -7.81 11.35
N PRO A 80 -0.69 -6.50 11.38
CA PRO A 80 -1.83 -5.99 12.12
C PRO A 80 -3.20 -6.25 11.45
N ALA A 81 -3.21 -6.86 10.26
CA ALA A 81 -4.41 -7.26 9.50
C ALA A 81 -4.14 -8.61 8.81
N CYS A 82 -3.80 -9.63 9.62
CA CYS A 82 -3.11 -10.82 9.12
C CYS A 82 -3.95 -11.75 8.23
N GLY A 83 -5.27 -11.56 8.16
CA GLY A 83 -6.11 -12.38 7.30
C GLY A 83 -5.94 -13.87 7.57
N THR A 84 -5.51 -14.62 6.55
CA THR A 84 -5.21 -16.06 6.65
C THR A 84 -3.75 -16.35 7.04
N GLY A 85 -2.95 -15.34 7.37
CA GLY A 85 -1.59 -15.50 7.90
C GLY A 85 -0.50 -15.60 6.83
N GLY A 86 -0.76 -15.23 5.58
CA GLY A 86 0.21 -15.38 4.48
C GLY A 86 1.54 -14.67 4.71
N PHE A 87 1.54 -13.48 5.29
CA PHE A 87 2.78 -12.76 5.64
C PHE A 87 3.50 -13.39 6.83
N LEU A 88 2.74 -13.87 7.81
CA LEU A 88 3.32 -14.52 8.98
C LEU A 88 4.00 -15.84 8.61
N THR A 89 3.37 -16.65 7.74
CA THR A 89 4.00 -17.89 7.24
C THR A 89 5.24 -17.59 6.39
N ALA A 90 5.21 -16.56 5.56
CA ALA A 90 6.39 -16.11 4.82
C ALA A 90 7.53 -15.67 5.76
N ALA A 91 7.21 -15.00 6.88
CA ALA A 91 8.20 -14.65 7.90
C ALA A 91 8.74 -15.88 8.63
N VAL A 92 7.90 -16.88 8.93
CA VAL A 92 8.37 -18.18 9.48
C VAL A 92 9.39 -18.83 8.55
N ASP A 93 9.06 -18.93 7.26
CA ASP A 93 9.95 -19.55 6.27
C ASP A 93 11.25 -18.74 6.14
N HIS A 94 11.16 -17.40 6.15
CA HIS A 94 12.32 -16.53 6.12
C HIS A 94 13.24 -16.71 7.32
N PHE A 95 12.71 -16.84 8.54
CA PHE A 95 13.49 -17.14 9.73
C PHE A 95 14.09 -18.55 9.68
N ARG A 96 13.34 -19.55 9.18
CA ARG A 96 13.85 -20.93 9.05
C ARG A 96 15.00 -21.02 8.07
N ASN A 97 14.97 -20.27 6.98
CA ASN A 97 16.07 -20.22 6.01
C ASN A 97 17.36 -19.63 6.61
N GLN A 98 17.28 -18.91 7.72
CA GLN A 98 18.45 -18.43 8.48
C GLN A 98 18.99 -19.48 9.46
N LEU A 99 18.27 -20.58 9.72
CA LEU A 99 18.76 -21.66 10.57
C LEU A 99 19.82 -22.48 9.84
N SER A 100 20.83 -22.88 10.58
CA SER A 100 21.89 -23.76 10.13
C SER A 100 21.90 -25.05 10.96
N THR A 101 22.73 -26.00 10.57
CA THR A 101 22.96 -27.23 11.37
C THR A 101 23.53 -26.93 12.77
N LYS A 102 24.09 -25.75 12.98
CA LYS A 102 24.64 -25.28 14.26
C LYS A 102 23.64 -24.48 15.09
N SER A 103 22.45 -24.18 14.57
CA SER A 103 21.44 -23.44 15.30
C SER A 103 20.90 -24.23 16.48
N SER A 104 20.78 -23.56 17.63
CA SER A 104 20.34 -24.16 18.88
C SER A 104 18.82 -24.47 18.87
N ALA A 105 18.37 -25.32 19.80
CA ALA A 105 16.94 -25.53 20.04
C ALA A 105 16.24 -24.20 20.42
N ALA A 106 16.95 -23.31 21.14
CA ALA A 106 16.43 -22.00 21.51
C ALA A 106 16.23 -21.07 20.29
N ASP A 107 17.07 -21.18 19.24
CA ASP A 107 16.87 -20.42 18.00
C ASP A 107 15.61 -20.85 17.26
N LYS A 108 15.36 -22.16 17.24
CA LYS A 108 14.15 -22.72 16.62
C LYS A 108 12.88 -22.33 17.39
N ALA A 109 12.91 -22.43 18.71
CA ALA A 109 11.77 -22.06 19.57
C ALA A 109 11.50 -20.55 19.57
N ALA A 110 12.52 -19.71 19.36
CA ALA A 110 12.35 -18.28 19.31
C ALA A 110 11.45 -17.82 18.17
N ILE A 111 11.44 -18.52 17.03
CA ILE A 111 10.60 -18.14 15.86
C ILE A 111 9.13 -17.99 16.28
N GLU A 112 8.63 -18.87 17.17
CA GLU A 112 7.25 -18.84 17.65
C GLU A 112 6.90 -17.53 18.38
N THR A 113 7.86 -16.96 19.10
CA THR A 113 7.66 -15.75 19.92
C THR A 113 7.91 -14.44 19.18
N LEU A 114 8.53 -14.52 18.01
CA LEU A 114 8.88 -13.33 17.21
C LEU A 114 7.74 -12.85 16.28
N LEU A 115 6.68 -13.63 16.17
CA LEU A 115 5.57 -13.34 15.27
C LEU A 115 4.38 -12.77 16.05
N ARG A 116 3.76 -11.73 15.51
CA ARG A 116 2.53 -11.14 16.04
C ARG A 116 1.53 -10.93 14.91
N GLY A 117 0.27 -11.29 15.13
CA GLY A 117 -0.80 -11.09 14.18
C GLY A 117 -2.07 -10.62 14.86
N ILE A 118 -2.84 -9.78 14.18
CA ILE A 118 -4.17 -9.39 14.63
C ILE A 118 -5.13 -9.55 13.45
N GLU A 119 -6.29 -10.19 13.69
CA GLU A 119 -7.33 -10.35 12.70
C GLU A 119 -8.71 -10.07 13.31
N LYS A 120 -9.49 -9.22 12.63
CA LYS A 120 -10.83 -8.78 13.06
C LYS A 120 -11.88 -9.88 12.88
N LYS A 121 -11.80 -10.63 11.77
CA LYS A 121 -12.83 -11.59 11.36
C LYS A 121 -12.56 -12.99 11.93
N PRO A 122 -13.58 -13.68 12.47
CA PRO A 122 -13.37 -14.98 13.12
C PRO A 122 -12.91 -16.08 12.15
N LEU A 123 -13.42 -16.12 10.92
CA LEU A 123 -13.03 -17.15 9.96
C LEU A 123 -11.58 -16.97 9.45
N PRO A 124 -11.14 -15.82 8.96
CA PRO A 124 -9.73 -15.60 8.64
C PRO A 124 -8.79 -15.84 9.82
N HIS A 125 -9.16 -15.43 11.05
CA HIS A 125 -8.37 -15.72 12.25
C HIS A 125 -8.22 -17.22 12.48
N LEU A 126 -9.30 -18.01 12.36
CA LEU A 126 -9.23 -19.49 12.47
C LEU A 126 -8.33 -20.06 11.37
N LEU A 127 -8.44 -19.57 10.14
CA LEU A 127 -7.60 -20.00 9.02
C LEU A 127 -6.13 -19.64 9.26
N CYS A 128 -5.85 -18.44 9.80
CA CYS A 128 -4.50 -18.02 10.18
C CYS A 128 -3.89 -18.93 11.24
N THR A 129 -4.60 -19.18 12.33
CA THR A 129 -4.10 -20.06 13.42
C THR A 129 -3.84 -21.48 12.93
N THR A 130 -4.71 -22.01 12.08
CA THR A 130 -4.50 -23.32 11.44
C THR A 130 -3.27 -23.31 10.54
N ASN A 131 -3.11 -22.26 9.74
CA ASN A 131 -1.96 -22.10 8.85
C ASN A 131 -0.64 -22.04 9.65
N MET A 132 -0.63 -21.31 10.75
CA MET A 132 0.54 -21.23 11.65
C MET A 132 0.87 -22.60 12.27
N LEU A 133 -0.14 -23.36 12.71
CA LEU A 133 0.04 -24.72 13.22
C LEU A 133 0.67 -25.65 12.16
N LEU A 134 0.18 -25.60 10.93
CA LEU A 134 0.72 -26.38 9.81
C LEU A 134 2.16 -25.98 9.46
N HIS A 135 2.52 -24.73 9.66
CA HIS A 135 3.89 -24.23 9.57
C HIS A 135 4.69 -24.45 10.87
N GLY A 136 4.23 -25.32 11.77
CA GLY A 136 4.96 -25.77 12.95
C GLY A 136 5.14 -24.72 14.03
N ILE A 137 4.19 -23.82 14.16
CA ILE A 137 4.01 -22.93 15.32
C ILE A 137 2.99 -23.63 16.23
N ASP A 138 3.46 -24.31 17.24
CA ASP A 138 2.64 -25.25 18.03
C ASP A 138 1.57 -24.53 18.88
N VAL A 139 1.84 -23.31 19.35
CA VAL A 139 0.87 -22.50 20.10
C VAL A 139 0.84 -21.08 19.53
N PRO A 140 -0.01 -20.82 18.53
CA PRO A 140 -0.07 -19.48 17.89
C PRO A 140 -0.80 -18.45 18.77
N SER A 141 -0.44 -18.36 20.05
CA SER A 141 -1.02 -17.43 21.03
C SER A 141 -0.74 -15.95 20.73
N GLN A 142 0.21 -15.71 19.82
CA GLN A 142 0.55 -14.36 19.34
C GLN A 142 -0.37 -13.85 18.24
N ILE A 143 -1.34 -14.69 17.81
CA ILE A 143 -2.35 -14.30 16.81
C ILE A 143 -3.64 -13.96 17.53
N GLU A 144 -3.97 -12.68 17.59
CA GLU A 144 -5.09 -12.20 18.37
C GLU A 144 -6.34 -11.99 17.50
N HIS A 145 -7.49 -12.46 17.99
CA HIS A 145 -8.78 -12.20 17.37
C HIS A 145 -9.38 -10.91 17.92
N LYS A 146 -9.06 -9.78 17.30
CA LYS A 146 -9.61 -8.46 17.65
C LYS A 146 -9.50 -7.48 16.47
N ASN A 147 -10.22 -6.38 16.52
CA ASN A 147 -10.03 -5.29 15.57
C ASN A 147 -8.87 -4.40 16.02
N THR A 148 -7.79 -4.37 15.24
CA THR A 148 -6.62 -3.52 15.46
C THR A 148 -6.98 -2.05 15.59
N LEU A 149 -7.91 -1.57 14.77
CA LEU A 149 -8.32 -0.15 14.72
C LEU A 149 -9.25 0.25 15.87
N ASN A 150 -9.81 -0.73 16.62
CA ASN A 150 -10.57 -0.48 17.85
C ASN A 150 -9.69 -0.35 19.10
N ILE A 151 -8.40 -0.65 19.00
CA ILE A 151 -7.46 -0.38 20.08
C ILE A 151 -7.25 1.14 20.13
N GLY A 152 -7.50 1.75 21.27
CA GLY A 152 -7.38 3.18 21.44
C GLY A 152 -5.99 3.70 21.05
N TRP A 153 -5.94 4.86 20.42
CA TRP A 153 -4.67 5.45 19.98
C TRP A 153 -3.64 5.56 21.11
N ASN A 154 -4.10 5.88 22.34
CA ASN A 154 -3.26 6.03 23.51
C ASN A 154 -3.00 4.72 24.27
N ASP A 155 -3.70 3.63 23.90
CA ASP A 155 -3.51 2.31 24.51
C ASP A 155 -2.30 1.58 23.94
N TRP A 156 -1.80 2.01 22.79
CA TRP A 156 -0.56 1.51 22.21
C TRP A 156 0.65 1.99 23.00
N SER A 157 1.44 1.05 23.50
CA SER A 157 2.63 1.27 24.34
C SER A 157 3.94 0.98 23.58
N ALA A 158 5.06 1.28 24.23
CA ALA A 158 6.38 0.94 23.70
C ALA A 158 6.58 -0.59 23.54
N ASN A 159 5.90 -1.40 24.37
CA ASN A 159 5.98 -2.86 24.31
C ASN A 159 5.24 -3.47 23.10
N ASP A 160 4.33 -2.71 22.51
CA ASP A 160 3.59 -3.14 21.33
C ASP A 160 4.38 -2.92 20.04
N LYS A 161 5.43 -2.10 20.09
CA LYS A 161 6.28 -1.82 18.94
C LYS A 161 7.10 -3.03 18.53
N VAL A 162 7.23 -3.20 17.22
CA VAL A 162 7.94 -4.29 16.58
C VAL A 162 9.06 -3.80 15.68
N ASP A 163 9.98 -4.70 15.35
CA ASP A 163 11.10 -4.39 14.46
C ASP A 163 10.69 -4.37 12.99
N CYS A 164 9.71 -5.22 12.62
CA CYS A 164 9.23 -5.34 11.25
C CYS A 164 7.70 -5.37 11.19
N VAL A 165 7.11 -4.63 10.25
CA VAL A 165 5.69 -4.73 9.89
C VAL A 165 5.57 -5.12 8.42
N ILE A 166 4.85 -6.20 8.14
CA ILE A 166 4.59 -6.68 6.78
C ILE A 166 3.09 -6.95 6.68
N THR A 167 2.38 -6.18 5.85
CA THR A 167 0.92 -6.25 5.86
C THR A 167 0.28 -5.82 4.54
N ASN A 168 -0.92 -6.30 4.31
CA ASN A 168 -1.84 -5.85 3.28
C ASN A 168 -3.15 -5.40 3.94
N PRO A 169 -3.25 -4.14 4.39
CA PRO A 169 -4.48 -3.65 5.04
C PRO A 169 -5.65 -3.68 4.06
N PRO A 170 -6.90 -3.85 4.54
CA PRO A 170 -8.09 -3.84 3.69
C PRO A 170 -8.23 -2.54 2.90
N PHE A 171 -8.53 -2.63 1.58
CA PHE A 171 -8.73 -1.47 0.70
C PHE A 171 -10.20 -1.10 0.58
N GLY A 172 -10.50 0.22 0.54
CA GLY A 172 -11.84 0.74 0.27
C GLY A 172 -12.88 0.41 1.34
N GLY A 173 -12.45 -0.12 2.49
CA GLY A 173 -13.28 -0.32 3.66
C GLY A 173 -13.37 0.97 4.49
N TYR A 174 -14.52 1.11 5.16
CA TYR A 174 -14.74 2.15 6.17
C TYR A 174 -15.02 1.48 7.50
N GLU A 175 -14.42 1.99 8.55
CA GLU A 175 -14.73 1.57 9.91
C GLU A 175 -16.04 2.22 10.41
N ASP A 176 -16.65 1.58 11.40
CA ASP A 176 -17.87 2.06 12.04
C ASP A 176 -17.64 3.41 12.72
N ASP A 177 -18.74 4.15 12.93
CA ASP A 177 -18.71 5.43 13.63
C ASP A 177 -18.11 5.25 15.04
N GLY A 178 -17.14 6.10 15.38
CA GLY A 178 -16.44 6.06 16.67
C GLY A 178 -15.08 5.35 16.63
N VAL A 179 -14.84 4.45 15.67
CA VAL A 179 -13.52 3.86 15.50
C VAL A 179 -12.53 4.93 15.04
N GLY A 180 -11.40 5.06 15.74
CA GLY A 180 -10.39 6.07 15.43
C GLY A 180 -10.78 7.50 15.82
N SER A 181 -11.84 7.69 16.62
CA SER A 181 -12.23 9.02 17.12
C SER A 181 -11.16 9.68 17.99
N ASP A 182 -10.28 8.90 18.59
CA ASP A 182 -9.15 9.29 19.42
C ASP A 182 -7.83 9.49 18.65
N TYR A 183 -7.85 9.25 17.32
CA TYR A 183 -6.72 9.60 16.46
C TYR A 183 -6.49 11.12 16.46
N PRO A 184 -5.24 11.59 16.32
CA PRO A 184 -4.94 12.99 16.12
C PRO A 184 -5.83 13.61 15.05
N ALA A 185 -6.26 14.85 15.23
CA ALA A 185 -7.26 15.51 14.37
C ALA A 185 -6.83 15.56 12.90
N ASP A 186 -5.52 15.72 12.64
CA ASP A 186 -4.91 15.75 11.31
C ASP A 186 -4.75 14.36 10.66
N LEU A 187 -4.87 13.28 11.44
CA LEU A 187 -4.80 11.89 10.97
C LEU A 187 -6.16 11.16 11.03
N ARG A 188 -7.21 11.88 11.43
CA ARG A 188 -8.53 11.28 11.62
C ARG A 188 -9.22 11.02 10.29
N THR A 189 -9.41 9.75 10.00
CA THR A 189 -10.11 9.24 8.80
C THR A 189 -10.94 8.03 9.18
N ARG A 190 -11.83 7.62 8.29
CA ARG A 190 -12.58 6.36 8.41
C ARG A 190 -12.12 5.32 7.40
N GLU A 191 -11.28 5.69 6.44
CA GLU A 191 -10.75 4.76 5.45
C GLU A 191 -9.71 3.84 6.11
N THR A 192 -9.96 2.56 6.02
CA THR A 192 -9.23 1.52 6.76
C THR A 192 -7.72 1.53 6.46
N ALA A 193 -7.34 1.59 5.18
CA ALA A 193 -5.93 1.58 4.79
C ALA A 193 -5.16 2.81 5.32
N ASP A 194 -5.82 3.99 5.33
CA ASP A 194 -5.24 5.23 5.84
C ASP A 194 -5.02 5.16 7.36
N MET A 195 -5.99 4.60 8.10
CA MET A 195 -5.88 4.39 9.55
C MET A 195 -4.72 3.44 9.88
N PHE A 196 -4.57 2.34 9.14
CA PHE A 196 -3.44 1.42 9.30
C PHE A 196 -2.11 2.11 9.04
N MET A 197 -2.01 2.94 8.01
CA MET A 197 -0.76 3.67 7.73
C MET A 197 -0.38 4.62 8.86
N ALA A 198 -1.33 5.39 9.40
CA ALA A 198 -1.10 6.24 10.57
C ALA A 198 -0.60 5.43 11.76
N LEU A 199 -1.25 4.29 12.03
CA LEU A 199 -0.93 3.40 13.13
C LEU A 199 0.46 2.78 12.97
N ILE A 200 0.80 2.24 11.81
CA ILE A 200 2.09 1.63 11.52
C ILE A 200 3.22 2.63 11.77
N VAL A 201 3.11 3.82 11.18
CA VAL A 201 4.15 4.85 11.27
C VAL A 201 4.31 5.38 12.70
N LYS A 202 3.21 5.59 13.44
CA LYS A 202 3.26 6.25 14.75
C LYS A 202 3.36 5.31 15.94
N LYS A 203 2.74 4.14 15.86
CA LYS A 203 2.52 3.28 17.02
C LYS A 203 3.20 1.92 16.94
N LEU A 204 3.28 1.30 15.76
CA LEU A 204 3.72 -0.10 15.66
C LEU A 204 5.22 -0.26 15.42
N LEU A 205 5.88 0.66 14.69
CA LEU A 205 7.30 0.52 14.39
C LEU A 205 8.18 1.09 15.51
N LYS A 206 9.21 0.33 15.87
CA LYS A 206 10.36 0.83 16.64
C LYS A 206 11.16 1.82 15.78
N GLU A 207 12.03 2.60 16.39
CA GLU A 207 13.08 3.33 15.66
C GLU A 207 13.98 2.34 14.93
N ASN A 208 14.34 2.66 13.69
CA ASN A 208 15.02 1.78 12.73
C ASN A 208 14.24 0.50 12.37
N GLY A 209 12.99 0.39 12.80
CA GLY A 209 12.09 -0.67 12.37
C GLY A 209 11.70 -0.51 10.91
N ARG A 210 11.54 -1.63 10.20
CA ARG A 210 11.27 -1.69 8.77
C ARG A 210 9.84 -2.11 8.49
N ALA A 211 9.27 -1.59 7.42
CA ALA A 211 7.95 -2.03 6.98
C ALA A 211 7.85 -2.27 5.48
N ALA A 212 7.00 -3.20 5.11
CA ALA A 212 6.49 -3.35 3.77
C ALA A 212 4.96 -3.39 3.81
N VAL A 213 4.32 -2.49 3.07
CA VAL A 213 2.86 -2.34 3.08
C VAL A 213 2.32 -2.34 1.65
N VAL A 214 1.27 -3.13 1.41
CA VAL A 214 0.55 -3.13 0.14
C VAL A 214 -0.50 -2.03 0.17
N LEU A 215 -0.49 -1.13 -0.81
CA LEU A 215 -1.44 -0.03 -0.91
C LEU A 215 -1.94 0.15 -2.35
N PRO A 216 -3.21 0.54 -2.55
CA PRO A 216 -3.75 0.84 -3.87
C PRO A 216 -3.19 2.15 -4.44
N ASP A 217 -3.24 2.33 -5.77
CA ASP A 217 -2.84 3.58 -6.44
C ASP A 217 -3.54 4.80 -5.83
N GLY A 218 -4.79 4.63 -5.37
CA GLY A 218 -5.56 5.70 -4.71
C GLY A 218 -4.89 6.31 -3.48
N PHE A 219 -4.02 5.58 -2.80
CA PHE A 219 -3.21 6.13 -1.73
C PHE A 219 -2.11 7.05 -2.29
N LEU A 220 -1.46 6.68 -3.39
CA LEU A 220 -0.33 7.43 -3.94
C LEU A 220 -0.74 8.79 -4.49
N PHE A 221 -1.85 8.87 -5.25
CA PHE A 221 -2.31 10.14 -5.83
C PHE A 221 -3.30 10.90 -4.94
N GLY A 222 -3.89 10.28 -3.91
CA GLY A 222 -4.94 10.90 -3.11
C GLY A 222 -4.50 12.17 -2.38
N ASP A 223 -5.39 13.16 -2.34
CA ASP A 223 -5.21 14.45 -1.69
C ASP A 223 -5.78 14.46 -0.25
N GLY A 224 -5.76 15.64 0.36
CA GLY A 224 -6.32 15.84 1.70
C GLY A 224 -5.60 15.00 2.76
N ILE A 225 -6.34 14.17 3.48
CA ILE A 225 -5.77 13.34 4.54
C ILE A 225 -4.70 12.37 4.04
N LYS A 226 -4.83 11.86 2.81
CA LYS A 226 -3.81 11.01 2.19
C LYS A 226 -2.51 11.77 1.94
N ALA A 227 -2.58 13.04 1.56
CA ALA A 227 -1.39 13.89 1.43
C ALA A 227 -0.73 14.13 2.80
N THR A 228 -1.52 14.35 3.86
CA THR A 228 -1.02 14.46 5.24
C THR A 228 -0.35 13.17 5.70
N LEU A 229 -0.94 12.00 5.42
CA LEU A 229 -0.34 10.70 5.74
C LEU A 229 0.95 10.44 4.98
N LYS A 230 1.02 10.83 3.70
CA LYS A 230 2.25 10.73 2.91
C LYS A 230 3.32 11.71 3.44
N LYS A 231 2.96 12.94 3.82
CA LYS A 231 3.87 13.86 4.51
C LYS A 231 4.40 13.20 5.79
N LEU A 232 3.52 12.63 6.61
CA LEU A 232 3.89 11.92 7.83
C LEU A 232 4.87 10.77 7.55
N LEU A 233 4.58 9.94 6.55
CA LEU A 233 5.42 8.82 6.15
C LEU A 233 6.82 9.30 5.73
N LEU A 234 6.90 10.31 4.86
CA LEU A 234 8.15 10.81 4.31
C LEU A 234 8.99 11.58 5.35
N ARG A 235 8.32 12.21 6.33
CA ARG A 235 8.96 12.89 7.44
C ARG A 235 9.49 11.90 8.47
N ASP A 236 8.64 11.01 8.97
CA ASP A 236 8.96 10.12 10.09
C ASP A 236 9.69 8.84 9.69
N CYS A 237 9.69 8.52 8.39
CA CYS A 237 10.32 7.33 7.84
C CYS A 237 11.12 7.67 6.59
N LYS A 238 12.10 6.83 6.29
CA LYS A 238 12.78 6.79 5.00
C LYS A 238 11.99 5.86 4.08
N LEU A 239 11.12 6.42 3.24
CA LEU A 239 10.47 5.69 2.16
C LEU A 239 11.48 5.52 1.02
N HIS A 240 12.12 4.36 0.96
CA HIS A 240 13.23 4.12 0.04
C HIS A 240 12.83 3.41 -1.25
N THR A 241 11.69 2.69 -1.27
CA THR A 241 11.30 1.91 -2.45
C THR A 241 9.78 1.80 -2.58
N ILE A 242 9.30 2.05 -3.79
CA ILE A 242 7.92 1.75 -4.21
C ILE A 242 7.99 0.80 -5.39
N VAL A 243 7.52 -0.44 -5.21
CA VAL A 243 7.35 -1.40 -6.33
C VAL A 243 5.91 -1.29 -6.83
N ARG A 244 5.74 -0.90 -8.08
CA ARG A 244 4.44 -0.74 -8.72
C ARG A 244 4.05 -2.06 -9.38
N LEU A 245 2.96 -2.67 -8.91
CA LEU A 245 2.47 -3.92 -9.46
C LEU A 245 1.51 -3.68 -10.62
N PRO A 246 1.56 -4.49 -11.68
CA PRO A 246 0.64 -4.37 -12.80
C PRO A 246 -0.77 -4.85 -12.44
N LYS A 247 -1.74 -4.59 -13.32
CA LYS A 247 -3.14 -4.99 -13.10
C LYS A 247 -3.29 -6.51 -12.97
N GLY A 248 -4.26 -6.93 -12.14
CA GLY A 248 -4.68 -8.32 -12.02
C GLY A 248 -3.87 -9.18 -11.06
N VAL A 249 -2.83 -8.65 -10.41
CA VAL A 249 -2.03 -9.39 -9.40
C VAL A 249 -2.92 -9.93 -8.27
N PHE A 250 -3.92 -9.18 -7.88
CA PHE A 250 -4.90 -9.56 -6.84
C PHE A 250 -6.21 -10.12 -7.42
N ALA A 251 -6.24 -10.54 -8.69
CA ALA A 251 -7.42 -11.17 -9.27
C ALA A 251 -7.72 -12.53 -8.57
N PRO A 252 -9.01 -12.88 -8.39
CA PRO A 252 -10.23 -12.23 -8.90
C PRO A 252 -10.79 -11.11 -7.99
N TYR A 253 -10.16 -10.78 -6.86
CA TYR A 253 -10.72 -9.87 -5.84
C TYR A 253 -10.78 -8.42 -6.29
N THR A 254 -9.72 -7.96 -6.93
CA THR A 254 -9.64 -6.60 -7.46
C THR A 254 -8.79 -6.52 -8.71
N THR A 255 -9.16 -5.59 -9.60
CA THR A 255 -8.36 -5.20 -10.77
C THR A 255 -7.58 -3.90 -10.52
N ILE A 256 -7.72 -3.33 -9.32
CA ILE A 256 -7.04 -2.09 -8.93
C ILE A 256 -5.52 -2.36 -8.92
N LYS A 257 -4.75 -1.45 -9.49
CA LYS A 257 -3.30 -1.47 -9.37
C LYS A 257 -2.91 -1.23 -7.92
N THR A 258 -1.91 -1.96 -7.48
CA THR A 258 -1.39 -1.88 -6.11
C THR A 258 0.10 -1.62 -6.13
N ASN A 259 0.60 -1.13 -5.01
CA ASN A 259 2.00 -0.79 -4.84
C ASN A 259 2.51 -1.40 -3.54
N LEU A 260 3.77 -1.80 -3.54
CA LEU A 260 4.47 -2.27 -2.34
C LEU A 260 5.37 -1.13 -1.88
N LEU A 261 5.08 -0.56 -0.72
CA LEU A 261 5.87 0.51 -0.12
C LEU A 261 6.82 -0.07 0.91
N PHE A 262 8.12 0.18 0.76
CA PHE A 262 9.16 -0.25 1.69
C PHE A 262 9.79 0.96 2.34
N PHE A 263 9.77 0.99 3.67
CA PHE A 263 10.29 2.12 4.43
C PHE A 263 10.89 1.69 5.78
N THR A 264 11.80 2.51 6.28
CA THR A 264 12.44 2.35 7.59
C THR A 264 12.09 3.52 8.47
N LYS A 265 11.64 3.27 9.69
CA LYS A 265 11.33 4.31 10.67
C LYS A 265 12.60 5.05 11.08
N GLY A 266 12.60 6.37 10.91
CA GLY A 266 13.70 7.22 11.35
C GLY A 266 13.80 7.34 12.86
N ALA A 267 14.96 7.74 13.33
CA ALA A 267 15.13 8.12 14.74
C ALA A 267 14.37 9.41 15.05
N THR A 268 13.84 9.53 16.26
CA THR A 268 13.21 10.76 16.69
C THR A 268 14.27 11.84 16.88
N VAL A 269 14.14 12.95 16.16
CA VAL A 269 15.01 14.13 16.33
C VAL A 269 14.21 15.19 17.08
N ASP A 270 14.68 15.54 18.26
CA ASP A 270 14.01 16.51 19.15
C ASP A 270 14.84 17.79 19.25
N ASP A 271 15.01 18.48 18.12
CA ASP A 271 15.70 19.77 18.05
C ASP A 271 14.76 20.94 17.70
N GLY A 272 13.45 20.69 17.68
CA GLY A 272 12.42 21.66 17.37
C GLY A 272 12.25 21.96 15.88
N SER A 273 13.01 21.30 14.99
CA SER A 273 12.86 21.43 13.53
C SER A 273 12.07 20.26 12.92
N GLU A 274 11.49 20.50 11.73
CA GLU A 274 10.81 19.43 10.97
C GLU A 274 11.85 18.70 10.13
N HIS A 275 12.26 17.49 10.60
CA HIS A 275 13.17 16.63 9.85
C HIS A 275 12.44 15.65 8.96
N PHE A 276 12.88 15.54 7.73
CA PHE A 276 12.43 14.49 6.79
C PHE A 276 13.51 13.42 6.67
N HIS A 277 13.12 12.18 6.88
CA HIS A 277 14.03 11.03 6.73
C HIS A 277 14.10 10.51 5.29
N THR A 278 13.17 10.95 4.43
CA THR A 278 13.14 10.58 3.01
C THR A 278 13.75 11.69 2.17
N ASP A 279 14.91 11.43 1.57
CA ASP A 279 15.57 12.31 0.60
C ASP A 279 15.30 11.83 -0.83
N THR A 280 15.43 10.55 -1.08
CA THR A 280 15.28 9.93 -2.40
C THR A 280 14.29 8.77 -2.31
N ILE A 281 13.40 8.68 -3.29
CA ILE A 281 12.47 7.57 -3.44
C ILE A 281 12.80 6.84 -4.74
N TRP A 282 13.05 5.54 -4.63
CA TRP A 282 13.21 4.66 -5.77
C TRP A 282 11.89 4.00 -6.14
N TYR A 283 11.59 3.96 -7.41
CA TYR A 283 10.46 3.26 -7.99
C TYR A 283 10.96 2.08 -8.82
N TYR A 284 10.19 1.00 -8.80
CA TYR A 284 10.36 -0.13 -9.70
C TYR A 284 9.00 -0.54 -10.25
N GLU A 285 8.83 -0.55 -11.56
CA GLU A 285 7.62 -0.99 -12.22
C GLU A 285 7.77 -2.46 -12.62
N HIS A 286 7.03 -3.34 -11.91
CA HIS A 286 7.08 -4.78 -12.16
C HIS A 286 6.50 -5.08 -13.54
N PRO A 287 7.28 -5.65 -14.49
CA PRO A 287 6.79 -5.95 -15.83
C PRO A 287 5.89 -7.18 -15.85
N TYR A 288 5.02 -7.27 -16.84
CA TYR A 288 4.38 -8.53 -17.14
C TYR A 288 5.38 -9.52 -17.75
N PRO A 289 5.26 -10.82 -17.45
CA PRO A 289 5.99 -11.84 -18.20
C PRO A 289 5.68 -11.78 -19.70
N PRO A 290 6.61 -12.20 -20.58
CA PRO A 290 6.39 -12.21 -22.01
C PRO A 290 5.08 -12.90 -22.40
N GLY A 291 4.25 -12.22 -23.20
CA GLY A 291 2.95 -12.72 -23.66
C GLY A 291 1.80 -12.58 -22.65
N TYR A 292 2.02 -11.99 -21.47
CA TYR A 292 0.93 -11.67 -20.54
C TYR A 292 0.39 -10.26 -20.83
N LYS A 293 -0.95 -10.15 -20.85
CA LYS A 293 -1.66 -8.85 -20.88
C LYS A 293 -2.21 -8.46 -19.52
N SER A 294 -2.39 -9.45 -18.64
CA SER A 294 -2.81 -9.29 -17.25
C SER A 294 -2.56 -10.58 -16.48
N TYR A 295 -2.39 -10.47 -15.18
CA TYR A 295 -2.51 -11.60 -14.27
C TYR A 295 -3.98 -11.99 -14.07
N SER A 296 -4.22 -13.25 -13.67
CA SER A 296 -5.55 -13.79 -13.43
C SER A 296 -5.49 -14.94 -12.42
N LYS A 297 -6.65 -15.45 -11.99
CA LYS A 297 -6.71 -16.66 -11.14
C LYS A 297 -5.95 -17.85 -11.72
N THR A 298 -6.02 -18.04 -13.05
CA THR A 298 -5.35 -19.15 -13.76
C THR A 298 -3.91 -18.85 -14.19
N LYS A 299 -3.51 -17.58 -14.13
CA LYS A 299 -2.17 -17.10 -14.42
C LYS A 299 -1.73 -16.15 -13.31
N PRO A 300 -1.52 -16.65 -12.07
CA PRO A 300 -1.09 -15.83 -10.94
C PRO A 300 0.36 -15.42 -11.09
N ILE A 301 0.73 -14.33 -10.41
CA ILE A 301 2.12 -13.91 -10.26
C ILE A 301 2.92 -14.98 -9.50
N ARG A 302 4.19 -15.20 -9.89
CA ARG A 302 5.10 -16.16 -9.28
C ARG A 302 6.27 -15.46 -8.63
N PHE A 303 6.87 -16.08 -7.63
CA PHE A 303 8.00 -15.51 -6.89
C PHE A 303 9.23 -15.29 -7.77
N GLU A 304 9.49 -16.20 -8.71
CA GLU A 304 10.63 -16.13 -9.62
C GLU A 304 10.56 -14.89 -10.54
N GLU A 305 9.37 -14.34 -10.75
CA GLU A 305 9.18 -13.15 -11.57
C GLU A 305 9.74 -11.88 -10.90
N PHE A 306 9.97 -11.92 -9.58
CA PHE A 306 10.64 -10.85 -8.83
C PHE A 306 12.18 -10.92 -8.87
N LYS A 307 12.75 -11.85 -9.61
CA LYS A 307 14.21 -11.99 -9.69
C LYS A 307 14.92 -10.71 -10.15
N PRO A 308 14.40 -9.96 -11.16
CA PRO A 308 14.99 -8.69 -11.57
C PRO A 308 15.01 -7.65 -10.44
N GLU A 309 13.90 -7.52 -9.68
CA GLU A 309 13.83 -6.63 -8.51
C GLU A 309 14.80 -7.06 -7.42
N GLN A 310 14.91 -8.36 -7.15
CA GLN A 310 15.83 -8.89 -6.15
C GLN A 310 17.28 -8.56 -6.51
N ASP A 311 17.67 -8.73 -7.76
CA ASP A 311 19.02 -8.43 -8.25
C ASP A 311 19.33 -6.94 -8.25
N TRP A 312 18.32 -6.12 -8.52
CA TRP A 312 18.41 -4.66 -8.50
C TRP A 312 18.41 -4.06 -7.08
N TRP A 313 17.92 -4.78 -6.06
CA TRP A 313 17.50 -4.21 -4.77
C TRP A 313 18.56 -3.38 -4.05
N GLY A 314 19.84 -3.75 -4.12
CA GLY A 314 20.92 -3.07 -3.40
C GLY A 314 20.83 -3.22 -1.88
N SER A 315 21.62 -2.42 -1.18
CA SER A 315 21.73 -2.46 0.28
C SER A 315 21.33 -1.14 0.92
N GLU A 316 20.51 -1.20 1.99
CA GLU A 316 20.18 -0.03 2.80
C GLU A 316 21.42 0.52 3.55
N ALA A 317 22.39 -0.34 3.88
CA ALA A 317 23.60 0.06 4.60
C ALA A 317 24.48 1.06 3.82
N ASN A 318 24.42 1.05 2.47
CA ASN A 318 25.09 2.01 1.60
C ASN A 318 24.13 3.02 0.98
N ASP A 319 22.94 3.20 1.60
CA ASP A 319 21.88 4.09 1.11
C ASP A 319 21.40 3.76 -0.31
N PHE A 320 21.43 2.47 -0.67
CA PHE A 320 21.05 1.99 -2.00
C PHE A 320 21.87 2.60 -3.17
N ALA A 321 23.12 2.99 -2.89
CA ALA A 321 24.00 3.62 -3.88
C ALA A 321 24.30 2.73 -5.10
N ASP A 322 24.14 1.42 -4.95
CA ASP A 322 24.37 0.44 -6.03
C ASP A 322 23.19 0.33 -7.02
N ARG A 323 22.05 0.98 -6.72
CA ARG A 323 20.90 0.96 -7.62
C ARG A 323 21.15 1.77 -8.87
N VAL A 324 20.75 1.20 -10.01
CA VAL A 324 20.86 1.83 -11.31
C VAL A 324 19.46 2.05 -11.90
N GLU A 325 19.28 3.19 -12.55
CA GLU A 325 18.06 3.45 -13.32
C GLU A 325 18.02 2.58 -14.57
N SER A 326 16.82 2.13 -14.94
CA SER A 326 16.56 1.27 -16.09
C SER A 326 15.20 1.62 -16.70
N GLU A 327 14.77 0.89 -17.71
CA GLU A 327 13.41 0.99 -18.27
C GLU A 327 12.30 0.72 -17.21
N PHE A 328 12.62 -0.03 -16.13
CA PHE A 328 11.68 -0.37 -15.06
C PHE A 328 11.93 0.39 -13.77
N ALA A 329 13.15 0.88 -13.55
CA ALA A 329 13.56 1.50 -12.29
C ALA A 329 14.00 2.95 -12.49
N TRP A 330 13.49 3.84 -11.62
CA TRP A 330 13.90 5.25 -11.60
C TRP A 330 13.90 5.79 -10.17
N LYS A 331 14.59 6.90 -9.98
CA LYS A 331 14.63 7.60 -8.69
C LYS A 331 13.99 8.98 -8.79
N VAL A 332 13.51 9.44 -7.65
CA VAL A 332 12.98 10.78 -7.48
C VAL A 332 13.72 11.44 -6.33
N ASP A 333 14.36 12.55 -6.58
CA ASP A 333 14.94 13.43 -5.56
C ASP A 333 13.80 14.20 -4.87
N PHE A 334 13.28 13.61 -3.79
CA PHE A 334 12.18 14.19 -3.04
C PHE A 334 12.65 15.43 -2.26
N LYS A 335 13.89 15.42 -1.75
CA LYS A 335 14.45 16.54 -0.98
C LYS A 335 14.45 17.81 -1.81
N THR A 336 15.06 17.79 -2.99
CA THR A 336 15.09 18.95 -3.89
C THR A 336 13.69 19.41 -4.28
N ARG A 337 12.78 18.47 -4.60
CA ARG A 337 11.38 18.81 -4.92
C ARG A 337 10.68 19.51 -3.76
N ARG A 338 10.88 19.01 -2.53
CA ARG A 338 10.30 19.60 -1.32
C ARG A 338 10.83 21.01 -1.08
N GLU A 339 12.16 21.17 -1.09
CA GLU A 339 12.81 22.47 -0.88
C GLU A 339 12.34 23.52 -1.92
N GLN A 340 12.21 23.13 -3.17
CA GLN A 340 11.69 24.01 -4.23
C GLN A 340 10.22 24.40 -3.99
N ALA A 341 9.36 23.45 -3.61
CA ALA A 341 7.97 23.72 -3.33
C ALA A 341 7.77 24.58 -2.08
N GLU A 342 8.54 24.34 -1.02
CA GLU A 342 8.57 25.17 0.19
C GLU A 342 9.00 26.60 -0.13
N ALA A 343 10.10 26.78 -0.86
CA ALA A 343 10.57 28.08 -1.29
C ALA A 343 9.55 28.85 -2.16
N ALA A 344 8.82 28.13 -3.02
CA ALA A 344 7.78 28.72 -3.84
C ALA A 344 6.51 29.08 -3.04
N ALA A 345 6.15 28.29 -2.03
CA ALA A 345 4.96 28.49 -1.20
C ALA A 345 5.17 29.56 -0.12
N GLN A 346 6.38 29.67 0.42
CA GLN A 346 6.70 30.52 1.56
C GLN A 346 6.26 31.99 1.44
N PRO A 347 6.47 32.68 0.31
CA PRO A 347 6.00 34.07 0.16
C PRO A 347 4.48 34.23 0.29
N HIS A 348 3.72 33.20 -0.12
CA HIS A 348 2.28 33.17 0.01
C HIS A 348 1.83 32.96 1.46
N TRP A 349 2.49 32.05 2.18
CA TRP A 349 2.22 31.82 3.59
C TRP A 349 2.59 33.02 4.47
N ASP A 350 3.75 33.64 4.22
CA ASP A 350 4.15 34.88 4.89
C ASP A 350 3.10 35.99 4.68
N ARG A 351 2.58 36.11 3.45
CA ARG A 351 1.51 37.05 3.15
C ARG A 351 0.23 36.71 3.90
N ALA A 352 -0.14 35.43 3.96
CA ALA A 352 -1.32 34.98 4.70
C ALA A 352 -1.20 35.29 6.20
N GLU A 353 -0.03 35.07 6.79
CA GLU A 353 0.26 35.38 8.18
C GLU A 353 0.17 36.90 8.43
N GLN A 354 0.80 37.73 7.60
CA GLN A 354 0.72 39.19 7.71
C GLN A 354 -0.72 39.70 7.68
N LEU A 355 -1.53 39.23 6.73
CA LEU A 355 -2.95 39.60 6.60
C LEU A 355 -3.76 39.09 7.80
N GLY A 356 -3.48 37.89 8.29
CA GLY A 356 -4.08 37.31 9.48
C GLY A 356 -3.79 38.13 10.74
N ASN A 357 -2.56 38.59 10.89
CA ASN A 357 -2.13 39.43 12.01
C ASN A 357 -2.80 40.82 11.96
N GLN A 358 -2.90 41.43 10.77
CA GLN A 358 -3.64 42.66 10.58
C GLN A 358 -5.13 42.51 10.94
N ALA A 359 -5.77 41.44 10.48
CA ALA A 359 -7.17 41.15 10.86
C ALA A 359 -7.35 40.99 12.37
N SER A 360 -6.45 40.25 13.01
CA SER A 360 -6.47 40.07 14.48
C SER A 360 -6.34 41.38 15.25
N THR A 361 -5.53 42.31 14.74
CA THR A 361 -5.37 43.65 15.34
C THR A 361 -6.69 44.43 15.27
N LEU A 362 -7.39 44.41 14.14
CA LEU A 362 -8.70 45.05 13.99
C LEU A 362 -9.77 44.35 14.86
N GLU A 363 -9.77 43.05 14.94
CA GLU A 363 -10.69 42.27 15.81
C GLU A 363 -10.50 42.61 17.30
N ASN A 364 -9.25 42.81 17.74
CA ASN A 364 -8.97 43.24 19.07
C ASN A 364 -9.49 44.68 19.33
N ARG A 365 -9.28 45.59 18.37
CA ARG A 365 -9.82 46.96 18.44
C ARG A 365 -11.35 46.97 18.51
N VAL A 366 -12.02 46.09 17.73
CA VAL A 366 -13.47 45.91 17.83
C VAL A 366 -13.89 45.45 19.21
N ARG A 367 -13.12 44.55 19.83
CA ARG A 367 -13.40 44.08 21.20
C ARG A 367 -13.30 45.22 22.20
N ASP A 368 -12.22 46.03 22.15
CA ASP A 368 -12.01 47.19 23.05
C ASP A 368 -13.12 48.23 22.92
N LEU A 369 -13.54 48.53 21.67
CA LEU A 369 -14.64 49.46 21.42
C LEU A 369 -15.98 48.92 21.94
N ARG A 370 -16.27 47.63 21.80
CA ARG A 370 -17.45 46.99 22.36
C ARG A 370 -17.48 47.06 23.88
N ASP A 371 -16.33 46.91 24.54
CA ASP A 371 -16.25 47.01 25.96
C ASP A 371 -16.42 48.49 26.42
N SER A 372 -15.91 49.44 25.66
CA SER A 372 -16.11 50.86 25.90
C SER A 372 -17.58 51.31 25.75
N ILE A 373 -18.30 50.76 24.81
CA ILE A 373 -19.75 51.03 24.57
C ILE A 373 -20.60 50.60 25.77
N LYS A 374 -20.22 49.54 26.51
CA LYS A 374 -20.99 49.06 27.68
C LYS A 374 -21.16 50.14 28.76
N GLY A 375 -20.22 51.11 28.84
CA GLY A 375 -20.27 52.24 29.81
C GLY A 375 -20.99 53.52 29.27
N VAL A 376 -21.38 53.54 27.99
CA VAL A 376 -21.95 54.74 27.35
C VAL A 376 -23.51 54.64 27.31
N SER A 377 -24.15 55.43 28.14
CA SER A 377 -25.63 55.49 28.21
C SER A 377 -26.25 56.44 27.16
N ASN A 378 -25.52 57.37 26.56
CA ASN A 378 -25.98 58.34 25.59
C ASN A 378 -25.96 57.79 24.19
N ALA A 379 -27.13 57.69 23.51
CA ALA A 379 -27.29 57.15 22.17
C ALA A 379 -26.51 57.94 21.10
N GLN A 380 -26.40 59.30 21.24
CA GLN A 380 -25.65 60.13 20.31
C GLN A 380 -24.12 59.88 20.36
N GLN A 381 -23.61 59.51 21.54
CA GLN A 381 -22.18 59.16 21.72
C GLN A 381 -21.91 57.70 21.33
N ARG A 382 -22.90 56.85 21.38
CA ARG A 382 -22.82 55.41 21.11
C ARG A 382 -22.78 55.13 19.62
N ARG A 383 -23.60 55.82 18.79
CA ARG A 383 -23.73 55.61 17.39
C ARG A 383 -22.43 55.65 16.59
N PRO A 384 -21.55 56.68 16.73
CA PRO A 384 -20.28 56.72 16.01
C PRO A 384 -19.34 55.56 16.35
N LEU A 385 -19.38 55.04 17.60
CA LEU A 385 -18.61 53.91 18.02
C LEU A 385 -19.15 52.59 17.40
N GLU A 386 -20.46 52.47 17.28
CA GLU A 386 -21.11 51.34 16.57
C GLU A 386 -20.75 51.36 15.07
N ASP A 387 -20.79 52.53 14.40
CA ASP A 387 -20.39 52.70 13.02
C ASP A 387 -18.89 52.36 12.78
N GLU A 388 -18.01 52.75 13.74
CA GLU A 388 -16.58 52.39 13.72
C GLU A 388 -16.41 50.84 13.86
N ILE A 389 -17.13 50.22 14.79
CA ILE A 389 -17.11 48.74 14.96
C ILE A 389 -17.50 48.03 13.68
N ASP A 390 -18.59 48.44 13.04
CA ASP A 390 -19.05 47.78 11.81
C ASP A 390 -18.05 47.98 10.66
N THR A 391 -17.44 49.16 10.56
CA THR A 391 -16.36 49.42 9.57
C THR A 391 -15.14 48.52 9.80
N LEU A 392 -14.63 48.49 11.05
CA LEU A 392 -13.46 47.67 11.41
C LEU A 392 -13.73 46.18 11.23
N ARG A 393 -14.95 45.72 11.55
CA ARG A 393 -15.37 44.34 11.35
C ARG A 393 -15.37 43.95 9.87
N THR A 394 -15.92 44.79 9.01
CA THR A 394 -15.94 44.58 7.55
C THR A 394 -14.52 44.54 6.99
N GLN A 395 -13.61 45.41 7.46
CA GLN A 395 -12.21 45.39 7.10
C GLN A 395 -11.50 44.11 7.58
N ALA A 396 -11.73 43.66 8.82
CA ALA A 396 -11.14 42.45 9.36
C ALA A 396 -11.62 41.18 8.59
N GLU A 397 -12.89 41.12 8.26
CA GLU A 397 -13.46 40.04 7.41
C GLU A 397 -12.82 40.03 6.00
N GLY A 398 -12.61 41.18 5.39
CA GLY A 398 -11.92 41.29 4.10
C GLY A 398 -10.47 40.85 4.17
N LEU A 399 -9.73 41.21 5.23
CA LEU A 399 -8.36 40.73 5.45
C LEU A 399 -8.30 39.20 5.72
N ARG A 400 -9.25 38.65 6.46
CA ARG A 400 -9.36 37.18 6.68
C ARG A 400 -9.59 36.44 5.37
N LEU A 401 -10.42 36.97 4.49
CA LEU A 401 -10.63 36.36 3.17
C LEU A 401 -9.33 36.38 2.34
N GLN A 402 -8.65 37.52 2.27
CA GLN A 402 -7.37 37.64 1.56
C GLN A 402 -6.29 36.73 2.18
N ALA A 403 -6.26 36.58 3.50
CA ALA A 403 -5.34 35.65 4.16
C ALA A 403 -5.61 34.20 3.75
N ARG A 404 -6.87 33.77 3.69
CA ARG A 404 -7.25 32.45 3.21
C ARG A 404 -6.87 32.21 1.75
N ASP A 405 -7.06 33.21 0.89
CA ASP A 405 -6.68 33.12 -0.53
C ASP A 405 -5.16 33.01 -0.68
N ALA A 406 -4.38 33.77 0.09
CA ALA A 406 -2.93 33.68 0.11
C ALA A 406 -2.46 32.30 0.64
N GLN A 407 -3.05 31.80 1.73
CA GLN A 407 -2.76 30.46 2.25
C GLN A 407 -3.04 29.39 1.18
N ALA A 408 -4.20 29.45 0.56
CA ALA A 408 -4.57 28.50 -0.48
C ALA A 408 -3.65 28.55 -1.71
N ALA A 409 -3.10 29.74 -2.04
CA ALA A 409 -2.13 29.89 -3.12
C ALA A 409 -0.81 29.17 -2.78
N GLY A 410 -0.29 29.32 -1.56
CA GLY A 410 0.88 28.58 -1.10
C GLY A 410 0.64 27.07 -1.05
N ASP A 411 -0.51 26.66 -0.53
CA ASP A 411 -0.89 25.26 -0.42
C ASP A 411 -0.98 24.56 -1.78
N ARG A 412 -1.45 25.25 -2.83
CA ARG A 412 -1.46 24.73 -4.22
C ARG A 412 -0.08 24.47 -4.79
N LEU A 413 0.96 25.14 -4.29
CA LEU A 413 2.34 24.93 -4.72
C LEU A 413 3.01 23.81 -3.91
N TYR A 414 2.66 23.68 -2.64
CA TYR A 414 3.30 22.76 -1.70
C TYR A 414 2.73 21.36 -1.74
N TRP A 415 1.41 21.18 -1.56
CA TRP A 415 0.80 19.87 -1.37
C TRP A 415 0.93 18.89 -2.55
N PRO A 416 1.04 19.34 -3.83
CA PRO A 416 1.22 18.42 -4.95
C PRO A 416 2.51 17.58 -4.92
N ILE A 417 3.52 17.96 -4.13
CA ILE A 417 4.75 17.16 -3.99
C ILE A 417 4.46 15.79 -3.34
N TYR A 418 3.41 15.70 -2.54
CA TYR A 418 2.97 14.46 -1.89
C TYR A 418 2.13 13.55 -2.80
N ASN A 419 1.94 13.91 -4.06
CA ASN A 419 1.50 12.96 -5.07
C ASN A 419 2.67 12.05 -5.44
N LEU A 420 2.58 10.79 -4.98
CA LEU A 420 3.59 9.76 -5.22
C LEU A 420 3.25 8.86 -6.42
N ASP A 421 2.14 9.12 -7.13
CA ASP A 421 1.81 8.44 -8.39
C ASP A 421 2.57 9.08 -9.55
N LEU A 422 3.88 8.88 -9.57
CA LEU A 422 4.76 9.43 -10.57
C LEU A 422 4.95 8.44 -11.71
N LYS A 423 4.84 8.95 -12.95
CA LYS A 423 5.07 8.14 -14.14
C LYS A 423 6.54 7.79 -14.28
N ASN A 424 6.80 6.61 -14.82
CA ASN A 424 8.15 6.18 -15.17
C ASN A 424 8.69 7.07 -16.31
N PRO A 425 9.75 7.87 -16.09
CA PRO A 425 10.33 8.72 -17.12
C PRO A 425 11.07 7.92 -18.20
N ASN A 426 11.44 6.67 -17.91
CA ASN A 426 12.19 5.79 -18.80
C ASN A 426 11.28 4.81 -19.54
N ALA A 427 9.94 4.86 -19.30
CA ALA A 427 9.00 4.02 -20.04
C ALA A 427 9.08 4.36 -21.53
N PRO A 428 9.04 3.36 -22.42
CA PRO A 428 8.89 3.61 -23.85
C PRO A 428 7.65 4.46 -24.05
N GLU A 429 7.77 5.48 -24.92
CA GLU A 429 6.60 6.31 -25.28
C GLU A 429 5.48 5.37 -25.72
N GLU A 430 4.38 5.38 -24.97
CA GLU A 430 3.16 4.72 -25.45
C GLU A 430 2.86 5.33 -26.82
N GLU A 431 2.84 4.47 -27.85
CA GLU A 431 2.36 4.93 -29.17
C GLU A 431 1.00 5.59 -28.94
N THR A 432 0.99 6.92 -29.00
CA THR A 432 -0.27 7.69 -28.96
C THR A 432 -1.07 7.23 -30.17
N HIS A 433 -2.03 6.39 -29.94
CA HIS A 433 -2.92 5.92 -30.97
C HIS A 433 -3.87 7.06 -31.33
N ASP A 434 -3.39 7.96 -32.20
CA ASP A 434 -4.27 8.85 -32.94
C ASP A 434 -5.25 7.97 -33.71
N PRO A 435 -6.56 8.09 -33.46
CA PRO A 435 -7.56 7.25 -34.15
C PRO A 435 -7.44 7.31 -35.68
N ASP A 436 -7.06 8.46 -36.23
CA ASP A 436 -6.91 8.65 -37.67
C ASP A 436 -5.66 7.91 -38.20
N VAL A 437 -4.56 7.94 -37.50
CA VAL A 437 -3.34 7.17 -37.82
C VAL A 437 -3.57 5.67 -37.71
N LEU A 438 -4.33 5.22 -36.69
CA LEU A 438 -4.74 3.81 -36.56
C LEU A 438 -5.64 3.37 -37.69
N LEU A 439 -6.57 4.21 -38.10
CA LEU A 439 -7.49 3.92 -39.20
C LEU A 439 -6.72 3.79 -40.52
N ASP A 440 -5.73 4.61 -40.77
CA ASP A 440 -4.88 4.54 -41.96
C ASP A 440 -3.95 3.33 -41.93
N LYS A 441 -3.35 2.98 -40.80
CA LYS A 441 -2.62 1.72 -40.64
C LYS A 441 -3.52 0.50 -40.87
N TYR A 442 -4.76 0.53 -40.37
CA TYR A 442 -5.73 -0.55 -40.57
C TYR A 442 -6.10 -0.72 -42.05
N LYS A 443 -6.37 0.38 -42.77
CA LYS A 443 -6.63 0.36 -44.18
C LYS A 443 -5.45 -0.21 -44.97
N THR A 444 -4.23 0.25 -44.69
CA THR A 444 -3.00 -0.25 -45.32
C THR A 444 -2.81 -1.77 -45.10
N LEU A 445 -3.11 -2.26 -43.89
CA LEU A 445 -3.05 -3.69 -43.58
C LEU A 445 -4.11 -4.50 -44.33
N LEU A 446 -5.33 -3.96 -44.49
CA LEU A 446 -6.38 -4.60 -45.29
C LEU A 446 -5.96 -4.69 -46.75
N ASP A 447 -5.42 -3.62 -47.36
CA ASP A 447 -4.92 -3.64 -48.73
C ASP A 447 -3.80 -4.67 -48.93
N GLN A 448 -2.87 -4.81 -47.96
CA GLN A 448 -1.82 -5.83 -47.99
C GLN A 448 -2.36 -7.27 -47.88
N ILE A 449 -3.41 -7.48 -47.10
CA ILE A 449 -4.09 -8.77 -46.99
C ILE A 449 -4.74 -9.14 -48.35
N ASP A 450 -5.49 -8.20 -48.91
CA ASP A 450 -6.16 -8.41 -50.22
C ASP A 450 -5.13 -8.67 -51.34
N GLU A 451 -4.02 -7.93 -51.36
CA GLU A 451 -2.94 -8.15 -52.34
C GLU A 451 -2.30 -9.55 -52.18
N THR A 452 -2.05 -9.95 -50.92
CA THR A 452 -1.48 -11.26 -50.59
C THR A 452 -2.43 -12.40 -50.94
N GLU A 453 -3.73 -12.26 -50.69
CA GLU A 453 -4.77 -13.23 -51.09
C GLU A 453 -4.87 -13.35 -52.60
N ASN A 454 -4.85 -12.22 -53.30
CA ASN A 454 -4.93 -12.24 -54.78
C ASN A 454 -3.68 -12.89 -55.39
N ARG A 455 -2.50 -12.65 -54.84
CA ARG A 455 -1.26 -13.32 -55.28
C ARG A 455 -1.32 -14.84 -55.01
N LEU A 456 -1.82 -15.25 -53.83
CA LEU A 456 -1.98 -16.66 -53.48
C LEU A 456 -2.97 -17.34 -54.42
N LYS A 457 -4.11 -16.69 -54.72
CA LYS A 457 -5.11 -17.20 -55.70
C LYS A 457 -4.51 -17.37 -57.09
N SER A 458 -3.69 -16.39 -57.54
CA SER A 458 -3.06 -16.46 -58.86
C SER A 458 -2.00 -17.56 -58.95
N GLU A 459 -1.16 -17.72 -57.90
CA GLU A 459 -0.16 -18.78 -57.81
C GLU A 459 -0.79 -20.16 -57.73
N LEU A 460 -1.92 -20.31 -57.01
CA LEU A 460 -2.66 -21.54 -56.91
C LEU A 460 -3.30 -21.91 -58.28
N ALA A 461 -3.88 -20.93 -58.98
CA ALA A 461 -4.43 -21.12 -60.29
C ALA A 461 -3.35 -21.54 -61.33
N ALA A 462 -2.16 -20.92 -61.27
CA ALA A 462 -1.01 -21.28 -62.10
C ALA A 462 -0.50 -22.68 -61.80
N ALA A 463 -0.41 -23.07 -60.54
CA ALA A 463 0.00 -24.42 -60.12
C ALA A 463 -0.99 -25.50 -60.58
N LEU A 464 -2.29 -25.22 -60.45
CA LEU A 464 -3.33 -26.12 -60.94
C LEU A 464 -3.30 -26.26 -62.49
N ALA A 465 -3.11 -25.14 -63.20
CA ALA A 465 -2.98 -25.20 -64.70
C ALA A 465 -1.76 -26.02 -65.15
N HIS A 466 -0.66 -25.91 -64.37
CA HIS A 466 0.55 -26.71 -64.67
C HIS A 466 0.37 -28.21 -64.40
N HIS A 467 -0.46 -28.57 -63.42
CA HIS A 467 -0.77 -29.97 -63.09
C HIS A 467 -1.62 -30.61 -64.16
N PHE A 468 -2.57 -29.88 -64.75
CA PHE A 468 -3.44 -30.37 -65.84
C PHE A 468 -2.71 -30.48 -67.19
N THR A 469 -1.68 -29.68 -67.46
CA THR A 469 -0.87 -29.75 -68.65
C THR A 469 0.16 -30.85 -68.60
N THR A 470 0.57 -31.38 -67.49
CA THR A 470 1.49 -32.50 -67.31
C THR A 470 0.74 -33.86 -67.41
N GLU A 471 -0.53 -33.94 -67.06
CA GLU A 471 -1.33 -35.18 -67.22
C GLU A 471 -1.80 -35.43 -68.66
N GLU A 472 -1.93 -34.40 -69.53
CA GLU A 472 -2.23 -34.55 -70.95
C GLU A 472 -0.99 -34.90 -71.79
N ALA A 473 0.23 -34.80 -71.28
CA ALA A 473 1.45 -35.10 -72.00
C ALA A 473 1.94 -36.55 -71.77
N ASP A 474 1.35 -37.29 -70.85
CA ASP A 474 1.65 -38.69 -70.51
C ASP A 474 0.58 -39.69 -70.96
N GLN A 475 -0.39 -39.31 -71.87
CA GLN A 475 -1.27 -40.18 -72.62
C GLN A 475 -0.92 -40.12 -74.12
#